data_cb0136f8bfd5e80983a4767081322b82
#
_entry.id   cb0136f8bfd5e80983a4767081322b82
#
_cell.length_a   1.000
_cell.length_b   1.000
_cell.length_c   1.000
_cell.angle_alpha   90.00
_cell.angle_beta   90.00
_cell.angle_gamma   90.00
#
_symmetry.space_group_name_H-M   'P 1'
#
loop_
_entity.id
_entity.type
_entity.pdbx_description
1 polymer ?
#
loop_
_entity_poly.entity_id
_entity_poly.type
_entity_poly.pdbx_seq_one_letter_code
_entity_poly.pdbx_strand_id
1 'polypeptide(L)'
;MYELHIGNKNYSSWSLRPWVLLTALDIPFTEHQHYFQPDNSGFKDFSPSALVPALVDGKTTVWDSLAIAEYVAEDHPNVWPANRQARAWARSASAEMHSGFSTLRTMCSMNVGVRVKMFDTPPALIRELARIDELWRYGLANFGGPFLAGGSFTAVDAFYAPVVFRIQTYGVAFDLSSEARAYVDRILALPAMQAWYAGGIAETLRDLPHEHEAASVGEVIADYRAK
;
A
#
# COMPACT_ATOMS: atom_id res chain seq x y z
N MET A 1 -6.55 14.03 18.16
CA MET A 1 -6.59 13.96 16.67
C MET A 1 -5.27 13.41 16.23
N TYR A 2 -5.28 12.37 15.42
CA TYR A 2 -4.06 11.74 14.91
C TYR A 2 -3.28 12.69 14.00
N GLU A 3 -1.95 12.63 14.09
CA GLU A 3 -1.04 13.25 13.14
C GLU A 3 -0.28 12.10 12.44
N LEU A 4 -0.43 12.00 11.11
CA LEU A 4 0.17 10.92 10.33
C LEU A 4 1.32 11.47 9.49
N HIS A 5 2.52 11.06 9.83
CA HIS A 5 3.74 11.36 9.08
C HIS A 5 3.95 10.32 7.98
N ILE A 6 4.03 10.79 6.74
CA ILE A 6 4.16 9.96 5.54
C ILE A 6 5.35 10.40 4.70
N GLY A 7 5.86 9.50 3.87
CA GLY A 7 6.82 9.82 2.81
C GLY A 7 6.13 10.27 1.51
N ASN A 8 6.93 10.38 0.46
CA ASN A 8 6.46 10.68 -0.89
C ASN A 8 5.28 9.78 -1.30
N LYS A 9 4.17 10.36 -1.76
CA LYS A 9 3.02 9.58 -2.24
C LYS A 9 3.33 8.75 -3.48
N ASN A 10 4.26 9.22 -4.31
CA ASN A 10 4.65 8.46 -5.49
C ASN A 10 5.35 7.14 -5.15
N TYR A 11 6.12 7.10 -4.04
CA TYR A 11 7.05 5.99 -3.75
C TYR A 11 6.74 5.23 -2.45
N SER A 12 6.19 5.89 -1.42
CA SER A 12 6.08 5.31 -0.08
C SER A 12 4.94 4.32 0.06
N SER A 13 5.21 3.07 -0.28
CA SER A 13 4.25 1.98 -0.14
C SER A 13 3.86 1.68 1.31
N TRP A 14 4.75 1.94 2.26
CA TRP A 14 4.49 1.75 3.68
C TRP A 14 3.56 2.84 4.23
N SER A 15 3.74 4.09 3.80
CA SER A 15 2.89 5.21 4.21
C SER A 15 1.48 5.12 3.61
N LEU A 16 1.34 4.57 2.42
CA LEU A 16 0.02 4.36 1.79
C LEU A 16 -0.91 3.54 2.67
N ARG A 17 -0.41 2.51 3.35
CA ARG A 17 -1.25 1.59 4.14
C ARG A 17 -2.09 2.30 5.21
N PRO A 18 -1.50 2.97 6.21
CA PRO A 18 -2.30 3.68 7.20
C PRO A 18 -3.02 4.88 6.61
N TRP A 19 -2.44 5.56 5.62
CA TRP A 19 -3.09 6.71 5.00
C TRP A 19 -4.40 6.34 4.31
N VAL A 20 -4.39 5.30 3.46
CA VAL A 20 -5.61 4.86 2.76
C VAL A 20 -6.61 4.25 3.74
N LEU A 21 -6.15 3.58 4.80
CA LEU A 21 -7.00 3.03 5.86
C LEU A 21 -7.78 4.15 6.55
N LEU A 22 -7.09 5.16 7.08
CA LEU A 22 -7.72 6.27 7.77
C LEU A 22 -8.66 7.04 6.85
N THR A 23 -8.22 7.32 5.62
CA THR A 23 -9.02 8.06 4.64
C THR A 23 -10.28 7.30 4.22
N ALA A 24 -10.17 6.00 3.92
CA ALA A 24 -11.29 5.18 3.46
C ALA A 24 -12.32 4.89 4.57
N LEU A 25 -11.93 4.97 5.82
CA LEU A 25 -12.80 4.79 6.99
C LEU A 25 -13.28 6.11 7.60
N ASP A 26 -13.01 7.25 6.95
CA ASP A 26 -13.34 8.60 7.44
C ASP A 26 -12.82 8.88 8.86
N ILE A 27 -11.66 8.29 9.21
CA ILE A 27 -10.99 8.55 10.50
C ILE A 27 -10.18 9.84 10.37
N PRO A 28 -10.47 10.88 11.16
CA PRO A 28 -9.83 12.18 11.00
C PRO A 28 -8.37 12.15 11.45
N PHE A 29 -7.49 12.72 10.63
CA PHE A 29 -6.08 12.93 10.93
C PHE A 29 -5.52 14.15 10.23
N THR A 30 -4.41 14.66 10.73
CA THR A 30 -3.60 15.68 10.07
C THR A 30 -2.46 14.98 9.33
N GLU A 31 -2.33 15.25 8.03
CA GLU A 31 -1.25 14.71 7.20
C GLU A 31 0.00 15.58 7.33
N HIS A 32 1.15 14.95 7.57
CA HIS A 32 2.47 15.55 7.49
C HIS A 32 3.30 14.80 6.46
N GLN A 33 3.41 15.36 5.25
CA GLN A 33 4.17 14.76 4.17
C GLN A 33 5.64 15.18 4.25
N HIS A 34 6.54 14.18 4.20
CA HIS A 34 7.98 14.34 4.17
C HIS A 34 8.53 13.73 2.88
N TYR A 35 9.54 14.38 2.31
CA TYR A 35 10.20 13.85 1.12
C TYR A 35 11.44 13.07 1.52
N PHE A 36 11.68 11.93 0.87
CA PHE A 36 12.88 11.14 1.08
C PHE A 36 14.13 11.98 0.81
N GLN A 37 15.12 11.82 1.68
CA GLN A 37 16.42 12.43 1.60
C GLN A 37 17.48 11.32 1.66
N PRO A 38 18.71 11.53 1.18
CA PRO A 38 19.72 10.47 1.13
C PRO A 38 19.98 9.79 2.48
N ASP A 39 19.84 10.50 3.59
CA ASP A 39 20.06 9.97 4.94
C ASP A 39 18.80 9.88 5.79
N ASN A 40 17.68 10.48 5.35
CA ASN A 40 16.42 10.57 6.10
C ASN A 40 16.58 11.04 7.56
N SER A 41 17.63 11.79 7.86
CA SER A 41 17.98 12.18 9.23
C SER A 41 16.87 12.97 9.93
N GLY A 42 16.15 13.81 9.17
CA GLY A 42 15.00 14.57 9.68
C GLY A 42 13.81 13.73 10.12
N PHE A 43 13.75 12.45 9.75
CA PHE A 43 12.66 11.57 10.20
C PHE A 43 12.79 11.18 11.69
N LYS A 44 13.96 11.35 12.29
CA LYS A 44 14.16 11.11 13.73
C LYS A 44 13.40 12.10 14.63
N ASP A 45 13.04 13.25 14.10
CA ASP A 45 12.33 14.28 14.86
C ASP A 45 10.90 13.84 15.26
N PHE A 46 10.29 12.93 14.50
CA PHE A 46 8.93 12.44 14.73
C PHE A 46 8.81 10.90 14.77
N SER A 47 9.80 10.17 14.30
CA SER A 47 9.78 8.70 14.23
C SER A 47 10.99 8.09 14.94
N PRO A 48 10.79 7.30 16.01
CA PRO A 48 11.90 6.65 16.73
C PRO A 48 12.73 5.72 15.83
N SER A 49 12.11 5.15 14.79
CA SER A 49 12.80 4.30 13.81
C SER A 49 13.52 5.08 12.70
N ALA A 50 13.34 6.40 12.62
CA ALA A 50 13.74 7.22 11.48
C ALA A 50 13.12 6.77 10.14
N LEU A 51 11.95 6.14 10.19
CA LEU A 51 11.21 5.64 9.03
C LEU A 51 9.78 6.18 9.05
N VAL A 52 9.13 6.13 7.89
CA VAL A 52 7.72 6.42 7.71
C VAL A 52 6.97 5.15 7.27
N PRO A 53 5.69 5.01 7.66
CA PRO A 53 4.84 5.94 8.39
C PRO A 53 5.12 5.97 9.89
N ALA A 54 4.77 7.09 10.54
CA ALA A 54 4.63 7.21 11.99
C ALA A 54 3.34 7.96 12.30
N LEU A 55 2.62 7.52 13.33
CA LEU A 55 1.40 8.15 13.81
C LEU A 55 1.66 8.72 15.20
N VAL A 56 1.29 9.99 15.40
CA VAL A 56 1.39 10.66 16.69
C VAL A 56 -0.03 10.92 17.20
N ASP A 57 -0.29 10.51 18.44
CA ASP A 57 -1.52 10.78 19.16
C ASP A 57 -1.18 11.35 20.54
N GLY A 58 -1.23 12.68 20.64
CA GLY A 58 -0.82 13.41 21.83
C GLY A 58 0.64 13.15 22.19
N LYS A 59 0.91 12.32 23.19
CA LYS A 59 2.25 11.96 23.64
C LYS A 59 2.71 10.57 23.16
N THR A 60 1.83 9.86 22.48
CA THR A 60 2.10 8.51 21.98
C THR A 60 2.56 8.58 20.54
N THR A 61 3.70 7.96 20.22
CA THR A 61 4.16 7.76 18.85
C THR A 61 4.10 6.29 18.53
N VAL A 62 3.41 5.94 17.44
CA VAL A 62 3.24 4.57 16.95
C VAL A 62 3.90 4.42 15.59
N TRP A 63 4.72 3.44 15.43
CA TRP A 63 5.37 2.99 14.19
C TRP A 63 5.40 1.45 14.26
N ASP A 64 5.34 0.73 13.27
CA ASP A 64 5.24 0.78 11.85
C ASP A 64 3.77 0.72 11.36
N SER A 65 3.56 0.42 10.05
CA SER A 65 2.23 0.41 9.45
C SER A 65 1.25 -0.60 10.06
N LEU A 66 1.74 -1.76 10.53
CA LEU A 66 0.87 -2.76 11.16
C LEU A 66 0.52 -2.36 12.60
N ALA A 67 1.49 -1.86 13.35
CA ALA A 67 1.24 -1.34 14.70
C ALA A 67 0.27 -0.14 14.66
N ILE A 68 0.39 0.74 13.67
CA ILE A 68 -0.56 1.85 13.48
C ILE A 68 -1.98 1.31 13.24
N ALA A 69 -2.15 0.31 12.38
CA ALA A 69 -3.47 -0.28 12.13
C ALA A 69 -4.07 -0.91 13.39
N GLU A 70 -3.28 -1.63 14.19
CA GLU A 70 -3.75 -2.22 15.44
C GLU A 70 -4.06 -1.15 16.50
N TYR A 71 -3.23 -0.12 16.63
CA TYR A 71 -3.48 0.98 17.57
C TYR A 71 -4.79 1.73 17.24
N VAL A 72 -4.99 2.07 15.97
CA VAL A 72 -6.22 2.72 15.53
C VAL A 72 -7.44 1.83 15.72
N ALA A 73 -7.29 0.51 15.62
CA ALA A 73 -8.38 -0.44 15.80
C ALA A 73 -8.92 -0.49 17.24
N GLU A 74 -8.16 -0.02 18.22
CA GLU A 74 -8.62 0.05 19.62
C GLU A 74 -9.83 0.98 19.78
N ASP A 75 -9.82 2.10 19.03
CA ASP A 75 -10.90 3.09 19.07
C ASP A 75 -11.86 3.01 17.86
N HIS A 76 -11.44 2.34 16.79
CA HIS A 76 -12.17 2.26 15.53
C HIS A 76 -12.44 0.81 15.10
N PRO A 77 -13.55 0.19 15.56
CA PRO A 77 -13.82 -1.23 15.35
C PRO A 77 -13.93 -1.64 13.87
N ASN A 78 -14.18 -0.68 12.96
CA ASN A 78 -14.29 -0.94 11.52
C ASN A 78 -12.93 -1.16 10.83
N VAL A 79 -11.80 -0.95 11.52
CA VAL A 79 -10.45 -1.23 10.99
C VAL A 79 -10.30 -2.71 10.64
N TRP A 80 -10.86 -3.60 11.45
CA TRP A 80 -10.90 -5.03 11.18
C TRP A 80 -12.33 -5.54 11.03
N PRO A 81 -12.54 -6.66 10.29
CA PRO A 81 -13.87 -7.25 10.15
C PRO A 81 -14.51 -7.62 11.49
N ALA A 82 -15.80 -7.36 11.65
CA ALA A 82 -16.53 -7.74 12.85
C ALA A 82 -16.63 -9.28 13.01
N ASN A 83 -16.77 -10.01 11.90
CA ASN A 83 -16.77 -11.48 11.93
C ASN A 83 -15.41 -12.02 12.38
N ARG A 84 -15.43 -12.91 13.36
CA ARG A 84 -14.21 -13.46 13.99
C ARG A 84 -13.31 -14.22 13.00
N GLN A 85 -13.90 -15.00 12.09
CA GLN A 85 -13.14 -15.80 11.13
C GLN A 85 -12.52 -14.89 10.05
N ALA A 86 -13.31 -13.96 9.51
CA ALA A 86 -12.82 -12.95 8.55
C ALA A 86 -11.72 -12.10 9.18
N ARG A 87 -11.88 -11.68 10.45
CA ARG A 87 -10.88 -10.89 11.18
C ARG A 87 -9.57 -11.66 11.40
N ALA A 88 -9.64 -12.93 11.77
CA ALA A 88 -8.45 -13.77 11.93
C ALA A 88 -7.70 -13.93 10.60
N TRP A 89 -8.43 -14.22 9.53
CA TRP A 89 -7.87 -14.31 8.19
C TRP A 89 -7.27 -12.98 7.73
N ALA A 90 -8.00 -11.86 7.89
CA ALA A 90 -7.55 -10.53 7.51
C ALA A 90 -6.22 -10.15 8.19
N ARG A 91 -6.09 -10.42 9.50
CA ARG A 91 -4.84 -10.21 10.23
C ARG A 91 -3.70 -11.09 9.70
N SER A 92 -3.98 -12.37 9.43
CA SER A 92 -2.98 -13.29 8.87
C SER A 92 -2.52 -12.84 7.49
N ALA A 93 -3.45 -12.49 6.58
CA ALA A 93 -3.12 -12.01 5.24
C ALA A 93 -2.37 -10.66 5.27
N SER A 94 -2.74 -9.76 6.19
CA SER A 94 -2.01 -8.50 6.39
C SER A 94 -0.59 -8.72 6.91
N ALA A 95 -0.41 -9.63 7.87
CA ALA A 95 0.91 -10.00 8.40
C ALA A 95 1.79 -10.68 7.34
N GLU A 96 1.21 -11.55 6.49
CA GLU A 96 1.91 -12.16 5.36
C GLU A 96 2.37 -11.10 4.36
N MET A 97 1.51 -10.10 4.02
CA MET A 97 1.92 -8.99 3.17
C MET A 97 2.96 -8.09 3.84
N HIS A 98 2.88 -7.92 5.15
CA HIS A 98 3.79 -7.09 5.92
C HIS A 98 5.22 -7.66 5.93
N SER A 99 5.38 -8.95 6.14
CA SER A 99 6.69 -9.62 6.31
C SER A 99 7.19 -10.36 5.06
N GLY A 100 6.31 -10.69 4.12
CA GLY A 100 6.60 -11.50 2.95
C GLY A 100 6.70 -10.72 1.64
N PHE A 101 6.60 -11.46 0.52
CA PHE A 101 6.58 -10.92 -0.85
C PHE A 101 7.78 -10.02 -1.16
N SER A 102 8.98 -10.45 -0.74
CA SER A 102 10.20 -9.67 -0.87
C SER A 102 10.61 -9.48 -2.33
N THR A 103 10.40 -10.47 -3.19
CA THR A 103 10.72 -10.38 -4.62
C THR A 103 9.85 -9.32 -5.29
N LEU A 104 8.54 -9.34 -5.05
CA LEU A 104 7.63 -8.32 -5.57
C LEU A 104 8.02 -6.92 -5.10
N ARG A 105 8.35 -6.77 -3.83
CA ARG A 105 8.69 -5.45 -3.27
C ARG A 105 10.02 -4.91 -3.79
N THR A 106 11.00 -5.78 -4.02
CA THR A 106 12.31 -5.40 -4.52
C THR A 106 12.29 -5.14 -6.02
N MET A 107 11.62 -6.00 -6.81
CA MET A 107 11.61 -5.87 -8.27
C MET A 107 10.58 -4.86 -8.77
N CYS A 108 9.43 -4.78 -8.09
CA CYS A 108 8.34 -3.90 -8.47
C CYS A 108 8.18 -2.82 -7.40
N SER A 109 9.16 -1.94 -7.26
CA SER A 109 9.07 -0.80 -6.32
C SER A 109 7.85 0.07 -6.65
N MET A 110 7.23 0.67 -5.62
CA MET A 110 6.06 1.49 -5.87
C MET A 110 6.47 2.82 -6.52
N ASN A 111 5.92 3.07 -7.70
CA ASN A 111 6.01 4.34 -8.42
C ASN A 111 4.66 4.54 -9.13
N VAL A 112 3.74 5.26 -8.48
CA VAL A 112 2.34 5.32 -8.94
C VAL A 112 2.18 6.07 -10.27
N GLY A 113 3.10 6.98 -10.57
CA GLY A 113 2.99 7.89 -11.71
C GLY A 113 3.52 7.34 -13.03
N VAL A 114 4.24 6.20 -13.03
CA VAL A 114 4.79 5.63 -14.27
C VAL A 114 4.11 4.32 -14.66
N ARG A 115 4.34 3.90 -15.91
CA ARG A 115 4.03 2.56 -16.41
C ARG A 115 5.29 1.94 -16.96
N VAL A 116 5.56 0.69 -16.55
CA VAL A 116 6.80 -0.01 -16.85
C VAL A 116 6.49 -1.31 -17.57
N LYS A 117 7.12 -1.51 -18.72
CA LYS A 117 7.13 -2.80 -19.41
C LYS A 117 8.34 -3.57 -18.93
N MET A 118 8.11 -4.58 -18.09
CA MET A 118 9.20 -5.39 -17.52
C MET A 118 9.99 -6.12 -18.59
N PHE A 119 11.31 -6.23 -18.39
CA PHE A 119 12.20 -7.01 -19.26
C PHE A 119 12.04 -8.50 -19.02
N ASP A 120 11.80 -8.92 -17.79
CA ASP A 120 11.64 -10.32 -17.39
C ASP A 120 10.73 -10.45 -16.18
N THR A 121 10.11 -11.63 -16.02
CA THR A 121 9.27 -11.99 -14.86
C THR A 121 9.80 -13.30 -14.28
N PRO A 122 10.77 -13.25 -13.35
CA PRO A 122 11.44 -14.46 -12.87
C PRO A 122 10.48 -15.36 -12.07
N PRO A 123 10.76 -16.68 -12.00
CA PRO A 123 9.89 -17.64 -11.33
C PRO A 123 9.56 -17.31 -9.87
N ALA A 124 10.46 -16.61 -9.16
CA ALA A 124 10.20 -16.17 -7.78
C ALA A 124 9.06 -15.15 -7.74
N LEU A 125 9.06 -14.17 -8.64
CA LEU A 125 8.00 -13.17 -8.75
C LEU A 125 6.66 -13.82 -9.14
N ILE A 126 6.69 -14.75 -10.12
CA ILE A 126 5.49 -15.48 -10.54
C ILE A 126 4.86 -16.22 -9.35
N ARG A 127 5.67 -16.90 -8.52
CA ARG A 127 5.15 -17.60 -7.32
C ARG A 127 4.53 -16.65 -6.31
N GLU A 128 5.14 -15.49 -6.07
CA GLU A 128 4.58 -14.50 -5.13
C GLU A 128 3.27 -13.92 -5.64
N LEU A 129 3.17 -13.63 -6.94
CA LEU A 129 1.94 -13.15 -7.56
C LEU A 129 0.81 -14.20 -7.53
N ALA A 130 1.15 -15.47 -7.81
CA ALA A 130 0.20 -16.57 -7.70
C ALA A 130 -0.32 -16.72 -6.24
N ARG A 131 0.56 -16.52 -5.24
CA ARG A 131 0.15 -16.54 -3.83
C ARG A 131 -0.78 -15.37 -3.50
N ILE A 132 -0.53 -14.18 -4.01
CA ILE A 132 -1.40 -13.01 -3.83
C ILE A 132 -2.77 -13.28 -4.47
N ASP A 133 -2.81 -13.81 -5.69
CA ASP A 133 -4.06 -14.15 -6.37
C ASP A 133 -4.86 -15.21 -5.58
N GLU A 134 -4.21 -16.23 -5.05
CA GLU A 134 -4.82 -17.24 -4.17
C GLU A 134 -5.44 -16.60 -2.92
N LEU A 135 -4.70 -15.73 -2.24
CA LEU A 135 -5.19 -15.03 -1.04
C LEU A 135 -6.41 -14.17 -1.37
N TRP A 136 -6.35 -13.40 -2.45
CA TRP A 136 -7.46 -12.52 -2.82
C TRP A 136 -8.71 -13.31 -3.21
N ARG A 137 -8.56 -14.35 -4.04
CA ARG A 137 -9.69 -15.24 -4.39
C ARG A 137 -10.31 -15.90 -3.15
N TYR A 138 -9.44 -16.38 -2.24
CA TYR A 138 -9.94 -16.97 -1.00
C TYR A 138 -10.77 -15.98 -0.18
N GLY A 139 -10.25 -14.79 0.04
CA GLY A 139 -10.93 -13.74 0.80
C GLY A 139 -12.28 -13.36 0.19
N LEU A 140 -12.28 -13.05 -1.11
CA LEU A 140 -13.47 -12.65 -1.85
C LEU A 140 -14.56 -13.74 -1.84
N ALA A 141 -14.18 -15.02 -2.00
CA ALA A 141 -15.11 -16.13 -2.05
C ALA A 141 -15.69 -16.50 -0.68
N ASN A 142 -14.89 -16.42 0.40
CA ASN A 142 -15.28 -16.95 1.70
C ASN A 142 -15.94 -15.92 2.62
N PHE A 143 -15.74 -14.61 2.38
CA PHE A 143 -16.28 -13.58 3.26
C PHE A 143 -17.32 -12.67 2.58
N GLY A 144 -17.77 -13.05 1.38
CA GLY A 144 -18.90 -12.44 0.69
C GLY A 144 -18.60 -11.13 -0.03
N GLY A 145 -17.29 -10.79 -0.23
CA GLY A 145 -16.89 -9.62 -1.05
C GLY A 145 -17.75 -8.36 -0.84
N PRO A 146 -17.52 -7.30 -1.56
CA PRO A 146 -16.56 -7.09 -2.65
C PRO A 146 -15.13 -6.77 -2.20
N PHE A 147 -14.88 -6.63 -0.90
CA PHE A 147 -13.54 -6.47 -0.31
C PHE A 147 -13.01 -7.80 0.20
N LEU A 148 -11.70 -7.86 0.51
CA LEU A 148 -11.03 -9.12 0.83
C LEU A 148 -11.60 -9.84 2.05
N ALA A 149 -12.15 -9.11 3.01
CA ALA A 149 -12.66 -9.68 4.25
C ALA A 149 -14.16 -9.39 4.50
N GLY A 150 -14.93 -9.08 3.45
CA GLY A 150 -16.37 -8.86 3.53
C GLY A 150 -16.88 -7.69 2.68
N GLY A 151 -18.02 -7.15 3.09
CA GLY A 151 -18.72 -6.09 2.35
C GLY A 151 -18.12 -4.69 2.47
N SER A 152 -17.16 -4.47 3.35
CA SER A 152 -16.56 -3.16 3.63
C SER A 152 -15.04 -3.20 3.54
N PHE A 153 -14.44 -2.07 3.15
CA PHE A 153 -13.00 -1.86 3.19
C PHE A 153 -12.47 -1.99 4.63
N THR A 154 -11.34 -2.66 4.81
CA THR A 154 -10.71 -2.86 6.11
C THR A 154 -9.19 -2.81 5.99
N ALA A 155 -8.47 -2.99 7.10
CA ALA A 155 -7.01 -2.95 7.11
C ALA A 155 -6.36 -3.94 6.13
N VAL A 156 -6.95 -5.12 5.89
CA VAL A 156 -6.38 -6.06 4.91
C VAL A 156 -6.36 -5.48 3.49
N ASP A 157 -7.40 -4.76 3.10
CA ASP A 157 -7.43 -4.09 1.80
C ASP A 157 -6.38 -2.98 1.73
N ALA A 158 -6.21 -2.22 2.81
CA ALA A 158 -5.18 -1.20 2.92
C ALA A 158 -3.75 -1.77 2.82
N PHE A 159 -3.52 -2.96 3.39
CA PHE A 159 -2.23 -3.65 3.29
C PHE A 159 -1.90 -4.11 1.87
N TYR A 160 -2.92 -4.43 1.06
CA TYR A 160 -2.75 -4.80 -0.34
C TYR A 160 -2.86 -3.61 -1.31
N ALA A 161 -3.26 -2.42 -0.88
CA ALA A 161 -3.32 -1.22 -1.72
C ALA A 161 -2.00 -0.90 -2.46
N PRO A 162 -0.80 -1.03 -1.83
CA PRO A 162 0.46 -0.87 -2.55
C PRO A 162 0.68 -1.92 -3.65
N VAL A 163 0.16 -3.13 -3.48
CA VAL A 163 0.23 -4.19 -4.52
C VAL A 163 -0.63 -3.80 -5.72
N VAL A 164 -1.80 -3.23 -5.46
CA VAL A 164 -2.70 -2.73 -6.52
C VAL A 164 -2.02 -1.65 -7.36
N PHE A 165 -1.30 -0.70 -6.76
CA PHE A 165 -0.49 0.26 -7.52
C PHE A 165 0.67 -0.38 -8.26
N ARG A 166 1.33 -1.40 -7.71
CA ARG A 166 2.36 -2.15 -8.43
C ARG A 166 1.79 -2.85 -9.67
N ILE A 167 0.60 -3.44 -9.55
CA ILE A 167 -0.11 -4.01 -10.70
C ILE A 167 -0.42 -2.94 -11.74
N GLN A 168 -0.85 -1.75 -11.34
CA GLN A 168 -1.07 -0.63 -12.25
C GLN A 168 0.22 -0.18 -12.94
N THR A 169 1.33 -0.15 -12.23
CA THR A 169 2.63 0.30 -12.77
C THR A 169 3.25 -0.72 -13.70
N TYR A 170 3.28 -1.99 -13.32
CA TYR A 170 3.98 -3.08 -14.04
C TYR A 170 3.04 -4.00 -14.83
N GLY A 171 1.79 -3.82 -14.72
CA GLY A 171 0.56 -4.23 -15.37
C GLY A 171 0.50 -5.63 -15.96
N VAL A 172 0.97 -5.73 -17.17
CA VAL A 172 0.71 -6.88 -18.05
C VAL A 172 1.51 -8.15 -17.71
N ALA A 173 2.51 -8.05 -16.83
CA ALA A 173 3.31 -9.22 -16.43
C ALA A 173 2.58 -10.12 -15.42
N PHE A 174 1.41 -9.67 -14.90
CA PHE A 174 0.73 -10.34 -13.80
C PHE A 174 -0.50 -11.10 -14.31
N ASP A 175 -0.37 -12.42 -14.34
CA ASP A 175 -1.47 -13.31 -14.72
C ASP A 175 -2.39 -13.52 -13.52
N LEU A 176 -3.31 -12.56 -13.33
CA LEU A 176 -4.31 -12.58 -12.28
C LEU A 176 -5.62 -13.20 -12.74
N SER A 177 -6.33 -13.84 -11.84
CA SER A 177 -7.72 -14.29 -12.04
C SER A 177 -8.66 -13.12 -12.35
N SER A 178 -9.82 -13.42 -12.93
CA SER A 178 -10.88 -12.42 -13.19
C SER A 178 -11.33 -11.72 -11.92
N GLU A 179 -11.44 -12.46 -10.82
CA GLU A 179 -11.85 -11.97 -9.51
C GLU A 179 -10.82 -11.00 -8.93
N ALA A 180 -9.53 -11.34 -9.03
CA ALA A 180 -8.45 -10.48 -8.58
C ALA A 180 -8.35 -9.20 -9.43
N ARG A 181 -8.55 -9.29 -10.76
CA ARG A 181 -8.61 -8.10 -11.63
C ARG A 181 -9.77 -7.18 -11.25
N ALA A 182 -10.96 -7.74 -11.04
CA ALA A 182 -12.13 -6.96 -10.59
C ALA A 182 -11.90 -6.29 -9.23
N TYR A 183 -11.15 -6.95 -8.33
CA TYR A 183 -10.73 -6.37 -7.07
C TYR A 183 -9.75 -5.20 -7.27
N VAL A 184 -8.73 -5.36 -8.13
CA VAL A 184 -7.79 -4.29 -8.48
C VAL A 184 -8.54 -3.05 -8.98
N ASP A 185 -9.45 -3.23 -9.94
CA ASP A 185 -10.23 -2.13 -10.50
C ASP A 185 -11.07 -1.42 -9.42
N ARG A 186 -11.67 -2.19 -8.51
CA ARG A 186 -12.44 -1.65 -7.39
C ARG A 186 -11.59 -0.83 -6.43
N ILE A 187 -10.42 -1.34 -6.05
CA ILE A 187 -9.53 -0.61 -5.14
C ILE A 187 -9.01 0.66 -5.81
N LEU A 188 -8.60 0.62 -7.07
CA LEU A 188 -8.17 1.82 -7.80
C LEU A 188 -9.29 2.87 -7.93
N ALA A 189 -10.55 2.46 -7.97
CA ALA A 189 -11.71 3.35 -8.06
C ALA A 189 -12.09 4.02 -6.73
N LEU A 190 -11.53 3.58 -5.59
CA LEU A 190 -11.83 4.20 -4.29
C LEU A 190 -11.38 5.67 -4.26
N PRO A 191 -12.20 6.60 -3.72
CA PRO A 191 -11.83 8.00 -3.59
C PRO A 191 -10.48 8.21 -2.87
N ALA A 192 -10.20 7.43 -1.82
CA ALA A 192 -8.93 7.47 -1.11
C ALA A 192 -7.73 7.10 -2.00
N MET A 193 -7.86 6.04 -2.82
CA MET A 193 -6.81 5.64 -3.76
C MET A 193 -6.60 6.66 -4.87
N GLN A 194 -7.67 7.26 -5.38
CA GLN A 194 -7.60 8.34 -6.37
C GLN A 194 -6.93 9.58 -5.79
N ALA A 195 -7.25 9.95 -4.55
CA ALA A 195 -6.62 11.07 -3.87
C ALA A 195 -5.11 10.84 -3.64
N TRP A 196 -4.72 9.63 -3.22
CA TRP A 196 -3.31 9.27 -3.11
C TRP A 196 -2.60 9.35 -4.46
N TYR A 197 -3.19 8.77 -5.50
CA TYR A 197 -2.64 8.81 -6.87
C TYR A 197 -2.46 10.25 -7.36
N ALA A 198 -3.49 11.08 -7.21
CA ALA A 198 -3.43 12.49 -7.60
C ALA A 198 -2.31 13.24 -6.86
N GLY A 199 -2.14 12.99 -5.56
CA GLY A 199 -1.02 13.55 -4.80
C GLY A 199 0.33 13.05 -5.31
N GLY A 200 0.45 11.76 -5.60
CA GLY A 200 1.71 11.18 -6.09
C GLY A 200 2.15 11.71 -7.46
N ILE A 201 1.21 11.87 -8.40
CA ILE A 201 1.55 12.43 -9.73
C ILE A 201 1.79 13.93 -9.70
N ALA A 202 1.28 14.65 -8.70
CA ALA A 202 1.51 16.07 -8.53
C ALA A 202 2.89 16.39 -7.92
N GLU A 203 3.56 15.42 -7.31
CA GLU A 203 4.90 15.62 -6.75
C GLU A 203 5.91 15.98 -7.85
N THR A 204 6.68 17.03 -7.62
CA THR A 204 7.76 17.48 -8.51
C THR A 204 9.13 16.94 -8.10
N LEU A 205 9.29 16.64 -6.81
CA LEU A 205 10.53 16.06 -6.30
C LEU A 205 10.62 14.58 -6.65
N ARG A 206 11.76 14.16 -7.20
CA ARG A 206 12.03 12.77 -7.57
C ARG A 206 13.01 12.15 -6.60
N ASP A 207 12.70 10.95 -6.12
CA ASP A 207 13.64 10.13 -5.35
C ASP A 207 14.43 9.25 -6.32
N LEU A 208 15.69 9.62 -6.56
CA LEU A 208 16.53 8.96 -7.57
C LEU A 208 16.70 7.45 -7.35
N PRO A 209 16.84 6.93 -6.11
CA PRO A 209 16.87 5.49 -5.87
C PRO A 209 15.63 4.77 -6.42
N HIS A 210 14.42 5.24 -6.10
CA HIS A 210 13.18 4.62 -6.60
C HIS A 210 13.00 4.78 -8.10
N GLU A 211 13.45 5.90 -8.70
CA GLU A 211 13.47 6.06 -10.16
C GLU A 211 14.38 5.01 -10.81
N HIS A 212 15.57 4.80 -10.24
CA HIS A 212 16.51 3.81 -10.74
C HIS A 212 15.98 2.37 -10.60
N GLU A 213 15.33 2.06 -9.48
CA GLU A 213 14.70 0.75 -9.26
C GLU A 213 13.69 0.43 -10.36
N ALA A 214 12.77 1.35 -10.66
CA ALA A 214 11.76 1.15 -11.71
C ALA A 214 12.39 1.00 -13.10
N ALA A 215 13.40 1.82 -13.43
CA ALA A 215 14.08 1.76 -14.72
C ALA A 215 14.99 0.53 -14.88
N SER A 216 15.47 -0.06 -13.78
CA SER A 216 16.36 -1.23 -13.82
C SER A 216 15.65 -2.53 -14.19
N VAL A 217 14.35 -2.62 -13.95
CA VAL A 217 13.56 -3.85 -14.19
C VAL A 217 12.74 -3.82 -15.47
N GLY A 218 12.66 -2.67 -16.16
CA GLY A 218 11.84 -2.52 -17.35
C GLY A 218 12.01 -1.17 -18.07
N GLU A 219 11.35 -1.05 -19.20
CA GLU A 219 11.23 0.20 -19.95
C GLU A 219 10.07 1.03 -19.39
N VAL A 220 10.32 2.29 -19.04
CA VAL A 220 9.26 3.24 -18.68
C VAL A 220 8.53 3.67 -19.96
N ILE A 221 7.32 3.14 -20.17
CA ILE A 221 6.52 3.36 -21.38
C ILE A 221 5.55 4.53 -21.27
N ALA A 222 5.26 5.00 -20.05
CA ALA A 222 4.47 6.21 -19.82
C ALA A 222 4.84 6.85 -18.48
N ASP A 223 4.77 8.18 -18.43
CA ASP A 223 4.97 8.99 -17.21
C ASP A 223 3.87 10.05 -17.14
N TYR A 224 3.05 9.97 -16.08
CA TYR A 224 1.89 10.85 -15.84
C TYR A 224 2.16 11.94 -14.80
N ARG A 225 3.38 12.01 -14.29
CA ARG A 225 3.75 12.92 -13.21
C ARG A 225 3.93 14.35 -13.70
N ALA A 226 3.74 15.31 -12.80
CA ALA A 226 4.08 16.71 -13.04
C ALA A 226 5.56 16.86 -13.45
N LYS A 227 5.82 17.78 -14.37
CA LYS A 227 7.16 18.08 -14.88
C LYS A 227 7.88 19.08 -13.97
#